data_c0d5e03e688ff1fc9d6320b4c6368480
#
_entry.id   c0d5e03e688ff1fc9d6320b4c6368480
#
_cell.length_a   1.000
_cell.length_b   1.000
_cell.length_c   1.000
_cell.angle_alpha   90.00
_cell.angle_beta   90.00
_cell.angle_gamma   90.00
#
_symmetry.space_group_name_H-M   'P 1'
#
loop_
_entity.id
_entity.type
_entity.pdbx_description
1 polymer ?
#
loop_
_entity_poly.entity_id
_entity_poly.type
_entity_poly.pdbx_seq_one_letter_code
_entity_poly.pdbx_strand_id
1 'polypeptide(L)'
;DIFFRTHSEYPNNVKNIYQEIERVIKRNLESSYYGNSWKNKLLNEKWTQKDAFIDCDFFIRKYSPQLNNKLIKIIDYLEYYKLQRDQLVVPYIIQNPSNNIYYKILNKNFN
;
A
#
# COMPACT_ATOMS: atom_id res chain seq x y z
N ASP A 1 11.55 -10.56 -4.79
CA ASP A 1 11.76 -9.56 -5.80
C ASP A 1 10.46 -9.17 -6.46
N ILE A 2 10.08 -7.92 -6.28
CA ILE A 2 8.85 -7.37 -6.81
C ILE A 2 9.10 -5.94 -7.28
N PHE A 3 8.50 -5.58 -8.41
CA PHE A 3 8.67 -4.26 -9.02
C PHE A 3 7.31 -3.59 -9.13
N PHE A 4 7.24 -2.34 -8.68
CA PHE A 4 6.04 -1.51 -8.73
C PHE A 4 6.27 -0.27 -9.57
N ARG A 5 5.17 0.34 -10.03
CA ARG A 5 5.21 1.70 -10.54
C ARG A 5 4.96 2.69 -9.41
N THR A 6 5.42 3.92 -9.59
CA THR A 6 5.01 5.04 -8.76
C THR A 6 3.51 5.29 -8.98
N HIS A 7 2.79 5.58 -7.90
CA HIS A 7 1.37 5.93 -7.99
C HIS A 7 1.17 7.11 -8.97
N SER A 8 0.14 7.02 -9.81
CA SER A 8 -0.08 8.00 -10.88
C SER A 8 -0.28 9.43 -10.37
N GLU A 9 -0.79 9.59 -9.15
CA GLU A 9 -1.03 10.90 -8.54
C GLU A 9 0.13 11.39 -7.67
N TYR A 10 1.19 10.59 -7.55
CA TYR A 10 2.38 10.96 -6.76
C TYR A 10 3.29 11.86 -7.59
N PRO A 11 3.90 12.90 -7.02
CA PRO A 11 3.71 13.41 -5.65
C PRO A 11 2.70 14.55 -5.55
N ASN A 12 2.04 14.93 -6.65
CA ASN A 12 1.27 16.16 -6.72
C ASN A 12 -0.02 16.09 -5.90
N ASN A 13 -0.81 15.02 -6.07
CA ASN A 13 -2.10 14.88 -5.41
C ASN A 13 -2.07 13.88 -4.26
N VAL A 14 -1.18 12.88 -4.32
CA VAL A 14 -1.02 11.87 -3.28
C VAL A 14 0.46 11.67 -3.01
N LYS A 15 0.88 11.92 -1.77
CA LYS A 15 2.27 11.74 -1.35
C LYS A 15 2.49 10.46 -0.55
N ASN A 16 1.47 9.98 0.14
CA ASN A 16 1.60 8.87 1.08
C ASN A 16 0.27 8.17 1.29
N ILE A 17 0.32 7.10 2.07
CA ILE A 17 -0.84 6.28 2.36
C ILE A 17 -1.94 7.06 3.11
N TYR A 18 -1.56 7.99 3.98
CA TYR A 18 -2.53 8.78 4.75
C TYR A 18 -3.39 9.65 3.84
N GLN A 19 -2.78 10.28 2.86
CA GLN A 19 -3.50 11.07 1.87
C GLN A 19 -4.38 10.19 0.98
N GLU A 20 -3.91 9.00 0.63
CA GLU A 20 -4.73 8.05 -0.14
C GLU A 20 -5.95 7.60 0.66
N ILE A 21 -5.80 7.32 1.96
CA ILE A 21 -6.94 6.97 2.82
C ILE A 21 -7.99 8.08 2.80
N GLU A 22 -7.56 9.33 3.00
CA GLU A 22 -8.48 10.47 2.98
C GLU A 22 -9.17 10.63 1.63
N ARG A 23 -8.42 10.42 0.55
CA ARG A 23 -8.93 10.56 -0.82
C ARG A 23 -10.01 9.53 -1.12
N VAL A 24 -9.78 8.25 -0.78
CA VAL A 24 -10.75 7.18 -1.07
C VAL A 24 -12.00 7.30 -0.20
N ILE A 25 -11.85 7.77 1.05
CA ILE A 25 -13.01 8.06 1.92
C ILE A 25 -13.85 9.17 1.30
N LYS A 26 -13.21 10.25 0.89
CA LYS A 26 -13.90 11.40 0.29
C LYS A 26 -14.67 11.01 -0.97
N ARG A 27 -14.14 10.04 -1.73
CA ARG A 27 -14.77 9.55 -2.96
C ARG A 27 -15.77 8.42 -2.74
N ASN A 28 -16.07 8.08 -1.49
CA ASN A 28 -16.97 6.98 -1.12
C ASN A 28 -16.49 5.62 -1.65
N LEU A 29 -15.20 5.44 -1.85
CA LEU A 29 -14.61 4.18 -2.24
C LEU A 29 -14.22 3.32 -1.04
N GLU A 30 -14.24 3.92 0.14
CA GLU A 30 -13.92 3.25 1.41
C GLU A 30 -14.81 3.83 2.50
N SER A 31 -15.22 3.01 3.47
CA SER A 31 -15.95 3.47 4.64
C SER A 31 -15.10 4.44 5.46
N SER A 32 -15.69 5.54 5.91
CA SER A 32 -14.98 6.47 6.79
C SER A 32 -14.64 5.79 8.12
N TYR A 33 -15.52 4.95 8.65
CA TYR A 33 -15.28 4.23 9.89
C TYR A 33 -14.07 3.28 9.76
N TYR A 34 -14.10 2.39 8.78
CA TYR A 34 -13.02 1.41 8.60
C TYR A 34 -11.74 2.05 8.05
N GLY A 35 -11.86 3.01 7.16
CA GLY A 35 -10.70 3.74 6.64
C GLY A 35 -9.96 4.49 7.73
N ASN A 36 -10.69 5.16 8.62
CA ASN A 36 -10.08 5.89 9.74
C ASN A 36 -9.53 4.94 10.80
N SER A 37 -10.16 3.78 11.01
CA SER A 37 -9.62 2.74 11.89
C SER A 37 -8.24 2.29 11.41
N TRP A 38 -8.10 2.04 10.13
CA TRP A 38 -6.82 1.68 9.51
C TRP A 38 -5.80 2.81 9.65
N LYS A 39 -6.22 4.04 9.35
CA LYS A 39 -5.37 5.22 9.51
C LYS A 39 -4.83 5.34 10.94
N ASN A 40 -5.70 5.15 11.93
CA ASN A 40 -5.32 5.25 13.34
C ASN A 40 -4.31 4.17 13.72
N LYS A 41 -4.45 2.95 13.20
CA LYS A 41 -3.46 1.90 13.42
C LYS A 41 -2.09 2.33 12.90
N LEU A 42 -2.04 2.87 11.68
CA LEU A 42 -0.78 3.30 11.09
C LEU A 42 -0.17 4.46 11.89
N LEU A 43 -0.99 5.41 12.32
CA LEU A 43 -0.53 6.54 13.14
C LEU A 43 -0.01 6.06 14.49
N ASN A 44 -0.68 5.09 15.11
CA ASN A 44 -0.23 4.53 16.40
C ASN A 44 1.12 3.82 16.27
N GLU A 45 1.38 3.21 15.13
CA GLU A 45 2.66 2.58 14.85
C GLU A 45 3.71 3.59 14.37
N LYS A 46 3.31 4.83 14.17
CA LYS A 46 4.17 5.89 13.60
C LYS A 46 4.75 5.48 12.25
N TRP A 47 3.95 4.73 11.48
CA TRP A 47 4.41 4.22 10.21
C TRP A 47 4.58 5.34 9.19
N THR A 48 5.73 5.33 8.52
CA THR A 48 6.02 6.22 7.40
C THR A 48 6.69 5.42 6.30
N GLN A 49 6.37 5.75 5.05
CA GLN A 49 7.05 5.14 3.93
C GLN A 49 8.36 5.88 3.63
N LYS A 50 9.38 5.14 3.20
CA LYS A 50 10.70 5.70 2.91
C LYS A 50 10.86 6.09 1.45
N ASP A 51 10.08 5.48 0.58
CA ASP A 51 10.17 5.67 -0.87
C ASP A 51 8.91 6.33 -1.42
N ALA A 52 8.89 6.55 -2.73
CA ALA A 52 7.72 7.05 -3.42
C ALA A 52 6.50 6.14 -3.16
N PHE A 53 5.31 6.71 -3.23
CA PHE A 53 4.08 5.96 -3.06
C PHE A 53 3.86 5.05 -4.26
N ILE A 54 3.65 3.78 -4.02
CA ILE A 54 3.55 2.76 -5.07
C ILE A 54 2.12 2.56 -5.54
N ASP A 55 1.97 2.12 -6.79
CA ASP A 55 0.71 1.80 -7.44
C ASP A 55 0.52 0.29 -7.42
N CYS A 56 -0.65 -0.17 -6.98
CA CYS A 56 -0.98 -1.59 -6.91
C CYS A 56 -1.64 -2.13 -8.17
N ASP A 57 -1.97 -1.27 -9.13
CA ASP A 57 -2.63 -1.71 -10.36
C ASP A 57 -1.71 -2.49 -11.28
N PHE A 58 -0.41 -2.31 -11.12
CA PHE A 58 0.57 -2.98 -11.97
C PHE A 58 1.81 -3.31 -11.16
N PHE A 59 2.24 -4.57 -11.23
CA PHE A 59 3.51 -4.99 -10.67
C PHE A 59 4.03 -6.24 -11.38
N ILE A 60 5.35 -6.44 -11.31
CA ILE A 60 6.04 -7.61 -11.83
C ILE A 60 6.74 -8.28 -10.65
N ARG A 61 6.57 -9.59 -10.51
CA ARG A 61 7.25 -10.31 -9.43
C ARG A 61 7.80 -11.64 -9.92
N LYS A 62 8.91 -12.05 -9.29
CA LYS A 62 9.41 -13.42 -9.41
C LYS A 62 8.66 -14.30 -8.42
N TYR A 63 8.21 -15.47 -8.86
CA TYR A 63 7.55 -16.41 -7.97
C TYR A 63 8.51 -16.84 -6.86
N SER A 64 8.02 -16.85 -5.64
CA SER A 64 8.76 -17.31 -4.47
C SER A 64 7.74 -17.68 -3.38
N PRO A 65 7.84 -18.90 -2.79
CA PRO A 65 6.98 -19.26 -1.66
C PRO A 65 7.10 -18.27 -0.49
N GLN A 66 8.31 -17.79 -0.21
CA GLN A 66 8.57 -16.84 0.85
C GLN A 66 7.85 -15.50 0.59
N LEU A 67 7.94 -15.01 -0.63
CA LEU A 67 7.24 -13.78 -1.02
C LEU A 67 5.73 -13.99 -0.95
N ASN A 68 5.23 -15.11 -1.46
CA ASN A 68 3.79 -15.41 -1.39
C ASN A 68 3.28 -15.42 0.04
N ASN A 69 4.01 -16.03 0.97
CA ASN A 69 3.60 -16.06 2.38
C ASN A 69 3.51 -14.67 2.98
N LYS A 70 4.36 -13.75 2.55
CA LYS A 70 4.30 -12.36 3.00
C LYS A 70 3.16 -11.60 2.36
N LEU A 71 2.91 -11.83 1.07
CA LEU A 71 1.82 -11.17 0.36
C LEU A 71 0.43 -11.61 0.83
N ILE A 72 0.30 -12.83 1.36
CA ILE A 72 -0.96 -13.30 1.95
C ILE A 72 -1.37 -12.41 3.12
N LYS A 73 -0.44 -11.80 3.83
CA LYS A 73 -0.75 -10.86 4.90
C LYS A 73 -1.63 -9.71 4.43
N ILE A 74 -1.54 -9.34 3.16
CA ILE A 74 -2.39 -8.29 2.59
C ILE A 74 -3.86 -8.67 2.74
N ILE A 75 -4.20 -9.91 2.42
CA ILE A 75 -5.57 -10.41 2.53
C ILE A 75 -6.02 -10.39 3.99
N ASP A 76 -5.15 -10.83 4.91
CA ASP A 76 -5.46 -10.86 6.33
C ASP A 76 -5.77 -9.46 6.86
N TYR A 77 -4.98 -8.47 6.46
CA TYR A 77 -5.22 -7.08 6.87
C TYR A 77 -6.49 -6.51 6.25
N LEU A 78 -6.76 -6.80 4.99
CA LEU A 78 -8.00 -6.36 4.35
C LEU A 78 -9.21 -6.90 5.07
N GLU A 79 -9.20 -8.18 5.45
CA GLU A 79 -10.30 -8.81 6.18
C GLU A 79 -10.45 -8.27 7.60
N TYR A 80 -9.34 -8.18 8.33
CA TYR A 80 -9.37 -7.74 9.72
C TYR A 80 -9.87 -6.31 9.87
N TYR A 81 -9.38 -5.40 9.02
CA TYR A 81 -9.75 -3.99 9.06
C TYR A 81 -10.95 -3.66 8.18
N LYS A 82 -11.51 -4.65 7.48
CA LYS A 82 -12.70 -4.53 6.61
C LYS A 82 -12.53 -3.47 5.54
N LEU A 83 -11.35 -3.46 4.94
CA LEU A 83 -11.01 -2.50 3.88
C LEU A 83 -11.40 -3.05 2.51
N GLN A 84 -11.82 -2.15 1.63
CA GLN A 84 -12.23 -2.48 0.27
C GLN A 84 -11.08 -2.34 -0.73
N ARG A 85 -10.06 -1.55 -0.40
CA ARG A 85 -9.03 -1.18 -1.38
C ARG A 85 -7.66 -1.68 -0.93
N ASP A 86 -7.07 -2.55 -1.75
CA ASP A 86 -5.74 -3.10 -1.51
C ASP A 86 -4.65 -2.02 -1.52
N GLN A 87 -4.85 -0.93 -2.27
CA GLN A 87 -3.92 0.21 -2.31
C GLN A 87 -3.62 0.77 -0.91
N LEU A 88 -4.53 0.60 0.05
CA LEU A 88 -4.33 1.08 1.41
C LEU A 88 -3.46 0.15 2.26
N VAL A 89 -3.30 -1.10 1.85
CA VAL A 89 -2.58 -2.11 2.64
C VAL A 89 -1.25 -2.49 2.00
N VAL A 90 -1.22 -2.60 0.67
CA VAL A 90 -0.03 -3.09 -0.03
C VAL A 90 1.23 -2.28 0.29
N PRO A 91 1.21 -0.92 0.27
CA PRO A 91 2.41 -0.18 0.63
C PRO A 91 2.90 -0.48 2.05
N TYR A 92 1.99 -0.66 2.99
CA TYR A 92 2.34 -0.98 4.37
C TYR A 92 3.05 -2.33 4.46
N ILE A 93 2.58 -3.34 3.75
CA ILE A 93 3.20 -4.67 3.78
C ILE A 93 4.54 -4.68 3.03
N ILE A 94 4.57 -4.10 1.83
CA ILE A 94 5.74 -4.16 0.95
C ILE A 94 6.88 -3.29 1.50
N GLN A 95 6.56 -2.09 1.97
CA GLN A 95 7.56 -1.12 2.40
C GLN A 95 7.87 -1.19 3.89
N ASN A 96 7.32 -2.18 4.59
CA ASN A 96 7.60 -2.40 6.00
C ASN A 96 8.91 -3.20 6.15
N PRO A 97 9.96 -2.60 6.77
CA PRO A 97 11.25 -3.29 6.90
C PRO A 97 11.18 -4.63 7.60
N SER A 98 10.22 -4.80 8.53
CA SER A 98 10.09 -6.06 9.28
C SER A 98 9.69 -7.24 8.40
N ASN A 99 9.14 -6.99 7.21
CA ASN A 99 8.74 -8.05 6.28
C ASN A 99 9.87 -8.52 5.38
N ASN A 100 10.99 -7.80 5.32
CA ASN A 100 12.18 -8.17 4.53
C ASN A 100 11.86 -8.48 3.07
N ILE A 101 10.97 -7.70 2.47
CA ILE A 101 10.64 -7.84 1.05
C ILE A 101 11.57 -6.95 0.24
N TYR A 102 12.28 -7.54 -0.70
CA TYR A 102 13.07 -6.77 -1.65
C TYR A 102 12.15 -6.27 -2.75
N TYR A 103 12.07 -4.96 -2.91
CA TYR A 103 11.24 -4.34 -3.95
C TYR A 103 11.99 -3.22 -4.63
N LYS A 104 11.55 -2.90 -5.86
CA LYS A 104 12.00 -1.72 -6.60
C LYS A 104 10.80 -0.97 -7.13
N ILE A 105 10.95 0.35 -7.20
CA ILE A 105 9.94 1.23 -7.76
C ILE A 105 10.44 1.71 -9.11
N LEU A 106 9.69 1.40 -10.16
CA LEU A 106 9.99 1.87 -11.49
C LEU A 106 9.48 3.29 -11.67
N ASN A 107 10.17 4.05 -12.50
CA ASN A 107 9.77 5.41 -12.81
C ASN A 107 8.33 5.41 -13.34
N LYS A 108 7.53 6.41 -12.92
CA LYS A 108 6.13 6.55 -13.37
C LYS A 108 5.98 6.68 -14.89
N ASN A 109 7.03 7.04 -15.59
CA ASN A 109 7.05 7.13 -17.05
C ASN A 109 7.40 5.79 -17.71
N PHE A 110 7.60 4.76 -16.92
CA PHE A 110 7.84 3.42 -17.45
C PHE A 110 6.57 2.90 -18.12
N ASN A 111 6.74 2.41 -19.35
CA ASN A 111 5.66 1.83 -20.12
C ASN A 111 6.09 0.47 -20.66
#